data_64882b038b782023b5a32f0f6d8110fc
#
_entry.id   64882b038b782023b5a32f0f6d8110fc
#
_cell.length_a   1.000
_cell.length_b   1.000
_cell.length_c   1.000
_cell.angle_alpha   90.00
_cell.angle_beta   90.00
_cell.angle_gamma   90.00
#
_symmetry.space_group_name_H-M   'P 1'
#
loop_
_entity.id
_entity.type
_entity.pdbx_description
1 polymer ?
#
loop_
_entity_poly.entity_id
_entity_poly.type
_entity_poly.pdbx_seq_one_letter_code
_entity_poly.pdbx_strand_id
1 'polypeptide(L)'
;MHGAKPLFYLLRRGSAPGSLDRALLAQAQAAGVEVRFNDRVTATSGNMILAGGPRRADIIAVGYVFDTAMPDGAWLAFGPELAPKGYAYLLVNEGRGTVASCIFTGFRDQAHYLAATVSYFERHAGLQMQNARGFGGFGNVRLPRTAMQGGNPVIGEHAGFQDALAGFGLRYAMRTGQLAAESLVRGTDYSRAWRQSLQPGLSAGVVNRFMFNRTGARGLDYLIGKLGANDTRSVLATAYRLSFTKRLVLPLARFRYREPLKDRSCDHVACDCVWCQHGLHDPSGV
;
A
#
# COMPACT_ATOMS: atom_id res chain seq x y z
N MET A 1 -9.66 -2.98 -19.52
CA MET A 1 -8.25 -3.42 -19.64
C MET A 1 -8.26 -4.90 -19.99
N HIS A 2 -7.63 -5.29 -21.09
CA HIS A 2 -7.60 -6.67 -21.57
C HIS A 2 -6.14 -7.15 -21.63
N GLY A 3 -5.90 -8.40 -21.28
CA GLY A 3 -4.59 -9.01 -21.38
C GLY A 3 -4.70 -10.53 -21.30
N ALA A 4 -3.82 -11.26 -22.00
CA ALA A 4 -3.80 -12.72 -22.04
C ALA A 4 -3.36 -13.39 -20.72
N LYS A 5 -2.89 -12.62 -19.75
CA LYS A 5 -2.45 -13.11 -18.43
C LYS A 5 -3.01 -12.22 -17.32
N PRO A 6 -3.28 -12.76 -16.12
CA PRO A 6 -3.74 -11.97 -14.99
C PRO A 6 -2.78 -10.81 -14.69
N LEU A 7 -3.34 -9.60 -14.44
CA LEU A 7 -2.58 -8.42 -14.06
C LEU A 7 -2.29 -8.39 -12.57
N PHE A 8 -3.23 -8.87 -11.77
CA PHE A 8 -3.19 -8.92 -10.32
C PHE A 8 -4.06 -10.06 -9.82
N TYR A 9 -3.88 -10.39 -8.55
CA TYR A 9 -4.72 -11.35 -7.83
C TYR A 9 -5.48 -10.60 -6.74
N LEU A 10 -6.77 -10.85 -6.62
CA LEU A 10 -7.56 -10.44 -5.46
C LEU A 10 -7.35 -11.48 -4.37
N LEU A 11 -6.98 -11.03 -3.19
CA LEU A 11 -6.72 -11.89 -2.04
C LEU A 11 -7.51 -11.39 -0.84
N ARG A 12 -8.24 -12.28 -0.22
CA ARG A 12 -8.87 -12.00 1.07
C ARG A 12 -7.79 -11.80 2.13
N ARG A 13 -7.93 -10.75 2.93
CA ARG A 13 -7.05 -10.44 4.06
C ARG A 13 -7.79 -10.60 5.39
N GLY A 14 -7.03 -10.67 6.48
CA GLY A 14 -7.56 -10.74 7.85
C GLY A 14 -7.72 -12.15 8.40
N SER A 15 -8.49 -12.28 9.48
CA SER A 15 -8.59 -13.52 10.26
C SER A 15 -9.60 -14.55 9.73
N ALA A 16 -10.36 -14.21 8.68
CA ALA A 16 -11.37 -15.11 8.13
C ALA A 16 -10.76 -16.35 7.46
N PRO A 17 -11.45 -17.51 7.48
CA PRO A 17 -11.04 -18.68 6.72
C PRO A 17 -10.83 -18.35 5.23
N GLY A 18 -9.84 -18.99 4.60
CA GLY A 18 -9.49 -18.75 3.19
C GLY A 18 -8.75 -17.43 2.93
N SER A 19 -8.40 -16.66 3.97
CA SER A 19 -7.54 -15.47 3.80
C SER A 19 -6.07 -15.85 3.66
N LEU A 20 -5.31 -14.97 2.99
CA LEU A 20 -3.85 -15.11 2.87
C LEU A 20 -3.19 -15.15 4.25
N ASP A 21 -3.65 -14.31 5.19
CA ASP A 21 -3.08 -14.23 6.54
C ASP A 21 -3.24 -15.56 7.29
N ARG A 22 -4.41 -16.21 7.18
CA ARG A 22 -4.64 -17.54 7.77
C ARG A 22 -3.83 -18.64 7.09
N ALA A 23 -3.69 -18.59 5.78
CA ALA A 23 -2.89 -19.55 5.04
C ALA A 23 -1.40 -19.46 5.42
N LEU A 24 -0.86 -18.26 5.51
CA LEU A 24 0.53 -18.03 5.95
C LEU A 24 0.75 -18.45 7.41
N LEU A 25 -0.21 -18.16 8.29
CA LEU A 25 -0.16 -18.61 9.69
C LEU A 25 -0.13 -20.14 9.78
N ALA A 26 -1.04 -20.81 9.07
CA ALA A 26 -1.11 -22.28 9.05
C ALA A 26 0.19 -22.89 8.49
N GLN A 27 0.76 -22.29 7.44
CA GLN A 27 2.04 -22.73 6.87
C GLN A 27 3.19 -22.58 7.88
N ALA A 28 3.26 -21.47 8.60
CA ALA A 28 4.27 -21.24 9.61
C ALA A 28 4.16 -22.26 10.76
N GLN A 29 2.94 -22.50 11.26
CA GLN A 29 2.69 -23.49 12.30
C GLN A 29 3.02 -24.92 11.85
N ALA A 30 2.66 -25.28 10.62
CA ALA A 30 3.02 -26.58 10.03
C ALA A 30 4.53 -26.76 9.88
N ALA A 31 5.28 -25.68 9.72
CA ALA A 31 6.75 -25.67 9.73
C ALA A 31 7.37 -25.66 11.14
N GLY A 32 6.57 -25.79 12.20
CA GLY A 32 7.05 -25.81 13.59
C GLY A 32 7.34 -24.44 14.19
N VAL A 33 6.87 -23.35 13.56
CA VAL A 33 7.05 -22.00 14.11
C VAL A 33 6.09 -21.78 15.27
N GLU A 34 6.60 -21.41 16.43
CA GLU A 34 5.80 -20.95 17.56
C GLU A 34 5.26 -19.53 17.27
N VAL A 35 3.94 -19.36 17.34
CA VAL A 35 3.30 -18.06 17.15
C VAL A 35 2.67 -17.61 18.46
N ARG A 36 3.12 -16.50 19.00
CA ARG A 36 2.61 -15.88 20.22
C ARG A 36 1.73 -14.69 19.87
N PHE A 37 0.48 -14.75 20.30
CA PHE A 37 -0.47 -13.64 20.18
C PHE A 37 -0.47 -12.84 21.48
N ASN A 38 -0.83 -11.56 21.42
CA ASN A 38 -0.86 -10.62 22.55
C ASN A 38 0.50 -10.48 23.26
N ASP A 39 1.59 -10.78 22.56
CA ASP A 39 2.94 -10.67 23.06
C ASP A 39 3.66 -9.51 22.33
N ARG A 40 3.79 -8.38 23.03
CA ARG A 40 4.44 -7.18 22.50
C ARG A 40 5.93 -7.18 22.87
N VAL A 41 6.77 -7.37 21.86
CA VAL A 41 8.21 -7.27 22.02
C VAL A 41 8.62 -5.78 22.08
N THR A 42 9.18 -5.35 23.21
CA THR A 42 9.61 -3.96 23.48
C THR A 42 11.12 -3.76 23.33
N ALA A 43 11.90 -4.83 23.43
CA ALA A 43 13.36 -4.78 23.28
C ALA A 43 13.82 -5.72 22.17
N THR A 44 14.74 -5.26 21.35
CA THR A 44 15.33 -6.08 20.28
C THR A 44 16.68 -6.60 20.72
N SER A 45 16.83 -7.93 20.77
CA SER A 45 18.10 -8.60 21.09
C SER A 45 18.30 -9.80 20.17
N GLY A 46 19.54 -10.07 19.80
CA GLY A 46 19.87 -11.24 18.99
C GLY A 46 19.43 -11.14 17.53
N ASN A 47 19.26 -12.29 16.89
CA ASN A 47 18.85 -12.41 15.49
C ASN A 47 17.33 -12.30 15.35
N MET A 48 16.84 -11.13 14.97
CA MET A 48 15.41 -10.85 14.80
C MET A 48 15.12 -10.32 13.41
N ILE A 49 13.87 -10.47 12.97
CA ILE A 49 13.31 -9.77 11.80
C ILE A 49 12.16 -8.89 12.29
N LEU A 50 12.23 -7.60 12.02
CA LEU A 50 11.26 -6.62 12.50
C LEU A 50 10.20 -6.32 11.42
N ALA A 51 8.90 -6.55 11.75
CA ALA A 51 7.76 -6.46 10.83
C ALA A 51 6.58 -5.68 11.43
N GLY A 52 6.82 -4.60 12.14
CA GLY A 52 5.82 -3.89 12.96
C GLY A 52 4.81 -3.01 12.20
N GLY A 53 4.73 -3.05 10.88
CA GLY A 53 3.80 -2.23 10.09
C GLY A 53 4.29 -0.79 9.85
N PRO A 54 3.46 0.09 9.24
CA PRO A 54 3.85 1.45 8.90
C PRO A 54 3.97 2.33 10.15
N ARG A 55 4.97 3.19 10.18
CA ARG A 55 5.20 4.12 11.30
C ARG A 55 4.60 5.51 11.08
N ARG A 56 4.16 5.83 9.88
CA ARG A 56 3.69 7.16 9.47
C ARG A 56 2.66 7.05 8.36
N ALA A 57 1.78 8.05 8.24
CA ALA A 57 0.79 8.12 7.19
C ALA A 57 1.17 9.17 6.14
N ASP A 58 1.64 8.71 4.98
CA ASP A 58 1.72 9.53 3.77
C ASP A 58 0.48 9.28 2.86
N ILE A 59 -0.25 8.20 3.13
CA ILE A 59 -1.50 7.80 2.51
C ILE A 59 -2.40 7.18 3.58
N ILE A 60 -3.70 7.44 3.51
CA ILE A 60 -4.70 6.67 4.23
C ILE A 60 -5.67 6.02 3.24
N ALA A 61 -6.21 4.87 3.61
CA ALA A 61 -7.33 4.22 2.94
C ALA A 61 -8.48 4.10 3.92
N VAL A 62 -9.67 4.49 3.50
CA VAL A 62 -10.90 4.37 4.26
C VAL A 62 -11.96 3.74 3.39
N GLY A 63 -12.73 2.78 3.92
CA GLY A 63 -13.67 2.04 3.10
C GLY A 63 -14.60 1.11 3.85
N TYR A 64 -15.33 0.33 3.08
CA TYR A 64 -16.20 -0.74 3.57
C TYR A 64 -15.83 -2.08 2.95
N VAL A 65 -15.87 -3.13 3.76
CA VAL A 65 -15.94 -4.53 3.33
C VAL A 65 -17.39 -4.98 3.50
N PHE A 66 -17.95 -5.68 2.52
CA PHE A 66 -19.37 -6.03 2.51
C PHE A 66 -19.64 -7.35 1.78
N ASP A 67 -20.80 -7.89 1.97
CA ASP A 67 -21.34 -9.01 1.19
C ASP A 67 -22.17 -8.44 0.03
N THR A 68 -22.18 -9.12 -1.15
CA THR A 68 -22.87 -8.63 -2.34
C THR A 68 -23.24 -9.75 -3.30
N ALA A 69 -24.30 -9.53 -4.08
CA ALA A 69 -24.68 -10.38 -5.22
C ALA A 69 -24.11 -9.85 -6.55
N MET A 70 -23.34 -8.79 -6.54
CA MET A 70 -22.71 -8.24 -7.75
C MET A 70 -21.76 -9.27 -8.39
N PRO A 71 -21.61 -9.26 -9.73
CA PRO A 71 -20.61 -10.08 -10.40
C PRO A 71 -19.20 -9.67 -10.01
N ASP A 72 -18.28 -10.64 -10.06
CA ASP A 72 -16.88 -10.41 -9.82
C ASP A 72 -16.32 -9.33 -10.74
N GLY A 73 -15.52 -8.42 -10.17
CA GLY A 73 -14.98 -7.31 -10.93
C GLY A 73 -14.07 -6.39 -10.13
N ALA A 74 -13.41 -5.50 -10.85
CA ALA A 74 -12.56 -4.47 -10.30
C ALA A 74 -12.77 -3.16 -11.04
N TRP A 75 -13.15 -2.12 -10.32
CA TRP A 75 -13.37 -0.78 -10.83
C TRP A 75 -12.43 0.19 -10.13
N LEU A 76 -11.91 1.12 -10.89
CA LEU A 76 -11.01 2.17 -10.41
C LEU A 76 -11.54 3.52 -10.88
N ALA A 77 -11.62 4.46 -9.96
CA ALA A 77 -12.05 5.83 -10.25
C ALA A 77 -11.02 6.83 -9.73
N PHE A 78 -10.92 7.93 -10.43
CA PHE A 78 -10.04 9.04 -10.08
C PHE A 78 -10.82 10.34 -10.09
N GLY A 79 -10.61 11.15 -9.08
CA GLY A 79 -11.23 12.47 -8.95
C GLY A 79 -10.84 13.06 -7.60
N PRO A 80 -10.58 14.37 -7.54
CA PRO A 80 -10.25 15.03 -6.29
C PRO A 80 -11.39 14.96 -5.27
N GLU A 81 -12.63 14.85 -5.75
CA GLU A 81 -13.83 14.69 -4.94
C GLU A 81 -14.01 13.29 -4.34
N LEU A 82 -13.38 12.27 -4.94
CA LEU A 82 -13.42 10.88 -4.48
C LEU A 82 -12.19 10.55 -3.63
N ALA A 83 -11.03 10.99 -4.06
CA ALA A 83 -9.76 10.65 -3.43
C ALA A 83 -8.66 11.66 -3.82
N PRO A 84 -8.47 12.75 -3.04
CA PRO A 84 -7.50 13.79 -3.37
C PRO A 84 -6.08 13.23 -3.55
N LYS A 85 -5.51 13.47 -4.73
CA LYS A 85 -4.18 12.96 -5.16
C LYS A 85 -4.04 11.43 -5.12
N GLY A 86 -5.16 10.73 -5.00
CA GLY A 86 -5.23 9.29 -4.87
C GLY A 86 -6.16 8.65 -5.89
N TYR A 87 -6.87 7.64 -5.45
CA TYR A 87 -7.83 6.90 -6.26
C TYR A 87 -8.89 6.23 -5.38
N ALA A 88 -10.07 6.02 -5.95
CA ALA A 88 -11.13 5.21 -5.38
C ALA A 88 -11.22 3.87 -6.09
N TYR A 89 -11.60 2.81 -5.38
CA TYR A 89 -11.77 1.50 -5.99
C TYR A 89 -12.98 0.75 -5.44
N LEU A 90 -13.52 -0.12 -6.28
CA LEU A 90 -14.49 -1.15 -5.93
C LEU A 90 -13.95 -2.49 -6.44
N LEU A 91 -13.84 -3.45 -5.55
CA LEU A 91 -13.41 -4.81 -5.85
C LEU A 91 -14.51 -5.77 -5.40
N VAL A 92 -14.91 -6.69 -6.25
CA VAL A 92 -15.86 -7.76 -5.92
C VAL A 92 -15.25 -9.09 -6.31
N ASN A 93 -15.29 -10.05 -5.41
CA ASN A 93 -14.84 -11.42 -5.67
C ASN A 93 -15.61 -12.40 -4.78
N GLU A 94 -16.23 -13.39 -5.40
CA GLU A 94 -16.92 -14.50 -4.73
C GLU A 94 -17.94 -14.02 -3.65
N GLY A 95 -18.81 -13.09 -4.06
CA GLY A 95 -19.89 -12.58 -3.20
C GLY A 95 -19.42 -11.60 -2.11
N ARG A 96 -18.17 -11.16 -2.15
CA ARG A 96 -17.64 -10.16 -1.23
C ARG A 96 -17.07 -8.97 -1.96
N GLY A 97 -17.37 -7.78 -1.42
CA GLY A 97 -16.91 -6.52 -1.96
C GLY A 97 -16.04 -5.72 -0.99
N THR A 98 -15.25 -4.85 -1.59
CA THR A 98 -14.50 -3.79 -0.88
C THR A 98 -14.60 -2.52 -1.70
N VAL A 99 -15.11 -1.45 -1.10
CA VAL A 99 -15.10 -0.10 -1.67
C VAL A 99 -14.28 0.81 -0.79
N ALA A 100 -13.38 1.60 -1.38
CA ALA A 100 -12.54 2.50 -0.59
C ALA A 100 -12.03 3.71 -1.38
N SER A 101 -11.71 4.76 -0.61
CA SER A 101 -10.95 5.93 -1.02
C SER A 101 -9.53 5.84 -0.46
N CYS A 102 -8.54 5.86 -1.34
CA CYS A 102 -7.12 5.98 -0.98
C CYS A 102 -6.68 7.41 -1.19
N ILE A 103 -6.46 8.16 -0.12
CA ILE A 103 -6.23 9.60 -0.15
C ILE A 103 -4.83 9.97 0.33
N PHE A 104 -4.22 10.97 -0.31
CA PHE A 104 -2.84 11.43 -0.03
C PHE A 104 -2.80 12.85 0.54
N THR A 105 -3.95 13.46 0.74
CA THR A 105 -4.12 14.76 1.40
C THR A 105 -5.59 14.93 1.76
N GLY A 106 -5.93 15.83 2.69
CA GLY A 106 -7.32 16.04 3.13
C GLY A 106 -7.83 14.92 4.05
N PHE A 107 -6.98 14.36 4.90
CA PHE A 107 -7.32 13.22 5.76
C PHE A 107 -8.49 13.51 6.71
N ARG A 108 -8.63 14.77 7.14
CA ARG A 108 -9.75 15.18 7.98
C ARG A 108 -11.11 14.92 7.35
N ASP A 109 -11.20 15.08 6.03
CA ASP A 109 -12.44 14.98 5.29
C ASP A 109 -12.68 13.57 4.71
N GLN A 110 -11.99 12.54 5.24
CA GLN A 110 -12.05 11.15 4.76
C GLN A 110 -13.46 10.61 4.65
N ALA A 111 -14.36 10.98 5.58
CA ALA A 111 -15.75 10.52 5.56
C ALA A 111 -16.52 11.09 4.36
N HIS A 112 -16.26 12.36 4.01
CA HIS A 112 -16.84 12.99 2.83
C HIS A 112 -16.38 12.28 1.54
N TYR A 113 -15.09 12.02 1.40
CA TYR A 113 -14.55 11.31 0.21
C TYR A 113 -15.07 9.89 0.11
N LEU A 114 -15.21 9.19 1.24
CA LEU A 114 -15.77 7.85 1.24
C LEU A 114 -17.25 7.87 0.81
N ALA A 115 -18.06 8.78 1.34
CA ALA A 115 -19.47 8.92 0.94
C ALA A 115 -19.60 9.24 -0.56
N ALA A 116 -18.80 10.16 -1.09
CA ALA A 116 -18.75 10.48 -2.50
C ALA A 116 -18.34 9.27 -3.35
N THR A 117 -17.39 8.46 -2.88
CA THR A 117 -16.94 7.24 -3.55
C THR A 117 -18.04 6.16 -3.59
N VAL A 118 -18.75 5.95 -2.50
CA VAL A 118 -19.88 5.02 -2.45
C VAL A 118 -20.94 5.47 -3.46
N SER A 119 -21.39 6.72 -3.40
CA SER A 119 -22.40 7.27 -4.33
C SER A 119 -21.96 7.24 -5.80
N TYR A 120 -20.65 7.39 -6.05
CA TYR A 120 -20.11 7.24 -7.41
C TYR A 120 -20.27 5.80 -7.91
N PHE A 121 -19.89 4.80 -7.13
CA PHE A 121 -20.00 3.40 -7.55
C PHE A 121 -21.44 2.86 -7.54
N GLU A 122 -22.32 3.39 -6.70
CA GLU A 122 -23.76 3.13 -6.81
C GLU A 122 -24.30 3.51 -8.20
N ARG A 123 -23.96 4.71 -8.67
CA ARG A 123 -24.42 5.23 -9.98
C ARG A 123 -23.74 4.58 -11.18
N HIS A 124 -22.45 4.25 -11.09
CA HIS A 124 -21.65 3.85 -12.25
C HIS A 124 -21.32 2.36 -12.33
N ALA A 125 -21.46 1.64 -11.22
CA ALA A 125 -21.18 0.22 -11.14
C ALA A 125 -22.33 -0.59 -10.53
N GLY A 126 -23.40 0.08 -10.10
CA GLY A 126 -24.53 -0.59 -9.44
C GLY A 126 -24.16 -1.17 -8.08
N LEU A 127 -23.30 -0.48 -7.32
CA LEU A 127 -22.84 -0.94 -6.01
C LEU A 127 -24.01 -1.28 -5.09
N GLN A 128 -24.00 -2.50 -4.58
CA GLN A 128 -24.94 -2.99 -3.57
C GLN A 128 -24.15 -3.61 -2.41
N MET A 129 -24.37 -3.11 -1.22
CA MET A 129 -23.67 -3.54 -0.02
C MET A 129 -24.65 -4.16 0.99
N GLN A 130 -24.32 -5.35 1.48
CA GLN A 130 -24.97 -5.99 2.61
C GLN A 130 -23.94 -6.22 3.71
N ASN A 131 -24.35 -6.12 4.97
CA ASN A 131 -23.48 -6.34 6.12
C ASN A 131 -22.17 -5.51 6.08
N ALA A 132 -22.24 -4.27 5.59
CA ALA A 132 -21.08 -3.41 5.42
C ALA A 132 -20.37 -3.13 6.76
N ARG A 133 -19.05 -3.29 6.79
CA ARG A 133 -18.19 -2.97 7.93
C ARG A 133 -17.10 -2.02 7.49
N GLY A 134 -16.95 -0.93 8.24
CA GLY A 134 -15.89 0.05 7.99
C GLY A 134 -14.50 -0.52 8.25
N PHE A 135 -13.54 -0.08 7.47
CA PHE A 135 -12.12 -0.29 7.73
C PHE A 135 -11.32 0.95 7.42
N GLY A 136 -10.13 1.04 8.04
CA GLY A 136 -9.15 2.05 7.76
C GLY A 136 -7.74 1.48 7.75
N GLY A 137 -6.85 2.13 7.04
CA GLY A 137 -5.43 1.79 7.01
C GLY A 137 -4.60 2.97 6.55
N PHE A 138 -3.32 2.94 6.85
CA PHE A 138 -2.39 3.98 6.42
C PHE A 138 -1.08 3.35 5.95
N GLY A 139 -0.29 4.12 5.20
CA GLY A 139 0.97 3.64 4.65
C GLY A 139 1.96 4.75 4.34
N ASN A 140 3.19 4.36 4.05
CA ASN A 140 4.29 5.26 3.71
C ASN A 140 4.56 5.26 2.21
N VAL A 141 5.05 6.38 1.66
CA VAL A 141 5.46 6.49 0.24
C VAL A 141 6.95 6.76 0.07
N ARG A 142 7.73 6.61 1.13
CA ARG A 142 9.16 6.93 1.11
C ARG A 142 10.01 5.76 0.64
N LEU A 143 11.08 6.09 -0.10
CA LEU A 143 12.12 5.12 -0.39
C LEU A 143 12.93 4.85 0.89
N PRO A 144 13.06 3.59 1.34
CA PRO A 144 13.88 3.24 2.48
C PRO A 144 15.35 3.69 2.29
N ARG A 145 15.93 4.36 3.27
CA ARG A 145 17.37 4.68 3.31
C ARG A 145 18.15 3.49 3.83
N THR A 146 17.62 2.90 4.87
CA THR A 146 18.11 1.65 5.46
C THR A 146 16.92 0.77 5.81
N ALA A 147 17.14 -0.52 5.80
CA ALA A 147 16.17 -1.51 6.26
C ALA A 147 16.81 -2.38 7.38
N MET A 148 17.60 -1.73 8.22
CA MET A 148 18.22 -2.33 9.39
C MET A 148 17.95 -1.48 10.62
N GLN A 149 17.74 -2.11 11.78
CA GLN A 149 17.60 -1.47 13.08
C GLN A 149 18.29 -2.32 14.14
N GLY A 150 19.28 -1.76 14.84
CA GLY A 150 20.04 -2.50 15.85
C GLY A 150 20.70 -3.78 15.34
N GLY A 151 21.19 -3.78 14.10
CA GLY A 151 21.75 -4.98 13.45
C GLY A 151 20.73 -5.95 12.86
N ASN A 152 19.41 -5.73 13.09
CA ASN A 152 18.34 -6.62 12.66
C ASN A 152 17.70 -6.16 11.34
N PRO A 153 17.35 -7.06 10.41
CA PRO A 153 16.55 -6.74 9.23
C PRO A 153 15.17 -6.18 9.60
N VAL A 154 14.77 -5.09 8.94
CA VAL A 154 13.42 -4.52 9.02
C VAL A 154 12.73 -4.76 7.68
N ILE A 155 11.51 -5.31 7.70
CA ILE A 155 10.81 -5.75 6.50
C ILE A 155 9.46 -5.03 6.29
N GLY A 156 8.90 -5.16 5.09
CA GLY A 156 7.59 -4.64 4.75
C GLY A 156 7.45 -3.14 4.99
N GLU A 157 6.26 -2.73 5.36
CA GLU A 157 5.94 -1.32 5.59
C GLU A 157 6.67 -0.72 6.79
N HIS A 158 7.12 -1.52 7.74
CA HIS A 158 7.94 -1.06 8.86
C HIS A 158 9.21 -0.35 8.38
N ALA A 159 9.87 -0.87 7.34
CA ALA A 159 11.00 -0.22 6.69
C ALA A 159 10.61 0.80 5.62
N GLY A 160 9.32 0.90 5.27
CA GLY A 160 8.82 1.74 4.18
C GLY A 160 8.82 1.03 2.82
N PHE A 161 8.83 -0.30 2.78
CA PHE A 161 8.71 -1.06 1.53
C PHE A 161 7.27 -1.09 1.03
N GLN A 162 6.88 -0.04 0.33
CA GLN A 162 5.58 0.12 -0.28
C GLN A 162 5.71 0.85 -1.62
N ASP A 163 4.82 0.54 -2.55
CA ASP A 163 4.75 1.30 -3.80
C ASP A 163 4.28 2.73 -3.55
N ALA A 164 5.08 3.71 -3.92
CA ALA A 164 4.79 5.11 -3.67
C ALA A 164 3.64 5.64 -4.55
N LEU A 165 3.37 5.02 -5.72
CA LEU A 165 2.33 5.50 -6.63
C LEU A 165 0.94 5.06 -6.17
N ALA A 166 0.76 3.79 -5.87
CA ALA A 166 -0.54 3.18 -5.61
C ALA A 166 -0.70 2.58 -4.19
N GLY A 167 0.34 2.61 -3.36
CA GLY A 167 0.25 2.10 -1.99
C GLY A 167 0.31 0.57 -1.86
N PHE A 168 0.67 -0.18 -2.90
CA PHE A 168 0.74 -1.65 -2.84
C PHE A 168 1.96 -2.11 -2.06
N GLY A 169 1.74 -2.78 -0.91
CA GLY A 169 2.81 -3.24 0.00
C GLY A 169 3.04 -4.75 0.02
N LEU A 170 2.00 -5.56 -0.23
CA LEU A 170 1.99 -7.00 0.04
C LEU A 170 3.17 -7.76 -0.58
N ARG A 171 3.43 -7.57 -1.88
CA ARG A 171 4.54 -8.25 -2.56
C ARG A 171 5.90 -7.84 -2.01
N TYR A 172 6.05 -6.58 -1.56
CA TYR A 172 7.29 -6.10 -0.94
C TYR A 172 7.46 -6.71 0.45
N ALA A 173 6.39 -6.80 1.24
CA ALA A 173 6.42 -7.44 2.55
C ALA A 173 6.86 -8.90 2.44
N MET A 174 6.25 -9.68 1.55
CA MET A 174 6.61 -11.08 1.33
C MET A 174 8.07 -11.23 0.83
N ARG A 175 8.48 -10.43 -0.16
CA ARG A 175 9.84 -10.53 -0.71
C ARG A 175 10.92 -10.09 0.28
N THR A 176 10.68 -9.03 1.04
CA THR A 176 11.63 -8.60 2.07
C THR A 176 11.71 -9.59 3.23
N GLY A 177 10.60 -10.23 3.61
CA GLY A 177 10.59 -11.33 4.57
C GLY A 177 11.48 -12.49 4.13
N GLN A 178 11.30 -12.93 2.87
CA GLN A 178 12.14 -13.98 2.28
C GLN A 178 13.63 -13.59 2.28
N LEU A 179 13.98 -12.40 1.79
CA LEU A 179 15.36 -11.94 1.74
C LEU A 179 16.00 -11.81 3.13
N ALA A 180 15.22 -11.37 4.12
CA ALA A 180 15.69 -11.28 5.50
C ALA A 180 15.97 -12.68 6.08
N ALA A 181 15.05 -13.62 5.90
CA ALA A 181 15.24 -15.01 6.34
C ALA A 181 16.45 -15.65 5.64
N GLU A 182 16.59 -15.50 4.33
CA GLU A 182 17.73 -15.99 3.57
C GLU A 182 19.06 -15.40 4.10
N SER A 183 19.06 -14.12 4.49
CA SER A 183 20.27 -13.47 5.02
C SER A 183 20.68 -14.02 6.38
N LEU A 184 19.73 -14.28 7.27
CA LEU A 184 20.00 -14.86 8.57
C LEU A 184 20.50 -16.32 8.48
N VAL A 185 19.89 -17.11 7.59
CA VAL A 185 20.24 -18.54 7.44
C VAL A 185 21.57 -18.72 6.70
N ARG A 186 21.84 -17.89 5.68
CA ARG A 186 23.01 -18.05 4.80
C ARG A 186 24.15 -17.06 5.08
N GLY A 187 23.98 -16.14 6.03
CA GLY A 187 24.96 -15.10 6.33
C GLY A 187 25.15 -14.08 5.20
N THR A 188 24.13 -13.90 4.33
CA THR A 188 24.21 -12.96 3.21
C THR A 188 23.84 -11.55 3.63
N ASP A 189 24.29 -10.53 2.89
CA ASP A 189 23.96 -9.12 3.17
C ASP A 189 22.54 -8.78 2.73
N TYR A 190 21.62 -8.68 3.69
CA TYR A 190 20.24 -8.26 3.47
C TYR A 190 20.14 -6.88 2.80
N SER A 191 20.97 -5.93 3.23
CA SER A 191 20.96 -4.57 2.67
C SER A 191 21.31 -4.55 1.19
N ARG A 192 22.26 -5.36 0.77
CA ARG A 192 22.63 -5.54 -0.63
C ARG A 192 21.52 -6.24 -1.41
N ALA A 193 20.96 -7.30 -0.85
CA ALA A 193 19.93 -8.12 -1.49
C ALA A 193 18.67 -7.31 -1.86
N TRP A 194 18.12 -6.55 -0.92
CA TRP A 194 16.92 -5.76 -1.21
C TRP A 194 17.23 -4.57 -2.14
N ARG A 195 18.41 -3.93 -2.02
CA ARG A 195 18.79 -2.85 -2.93
C ARG A 195 18.91 -3.33 -4.37
N GLN A 196 19.47 -4.49 -4.60
CA GLN A 196 19.59 -5.06 -5.94
C GLN A 196 18.24 -5.44 -6.53
N SER A 197 17.37 -6.09 -5.74
CA SER A 197 16.13 -6.67 -6.25
C SER A 197 14.92 -5.72 -6.24
N LEU A 198 14.80 -4.82 -5.26
CA LEU A 198 13.60 -4.01 -5.05
C LEU A 198 13.80 -2.51 -5.25
N GLN A 199 14.98 -1.97 -4.97
CA GLN A 199 15.22 -0.54 -5.03
C GLN A 199 14.95 0.09 -6.41
N PRO A 200 15.26 -0.55 -7.56
CA PRO A 200 14.91 0.03 -8.86
C PRO A 200 13.42 0.28 -9.04
N GLY A 201 12.57 -0.71 -8.70
CA GLY A 201 11.12 -0.58 -8.78
C GLY A 201 10.56 0.46 -7.80
N LEU A 202 11.03 0.44 -6.55
CA LEU A 202 10.65 1.44 -5.54
C LEU A 202 11.04 2.86 -5.97
N SER A 203 12.24 3.03 -6.54
CA SER A 203 12.71 4.31 -7.06
C SER A 203 11.84 4.80 -8.22
N ALA A 204 11.45 3.90 -9.13
CA ALA A 204 10.52 4.24 -10.20
C ALA A 204 9.16 4.66 -9.66
N GLY A 205 8.62 3.96 -8.64
CA GLY A 205 7.38 4.30 -7.96
C GLY A 205 7.42 5.71 -7.34
N VAL A 206 8.51 6.07 -6.66
CA VAL A 206 8.70 7.41 -6.08
C VAL A 206 8.73 8.50 -7.16
N VAL A 207 9.40 8.26 -8.29
CA VAL A 207 9.40 9.20 -9.42
C VAL A 207 8.02 9.29 -10.05
N ASN A 208 7.32 8.17 -10.24
CA ASN A 208 5.96 8.16 -10.77
C ASN A 208 5.02 8.97 -9.89
N ARG A 209 5.07 8.83 -8.57
CA ARG A 209 4.30 9.64 -7.61
C ARG A 209 4.64 11.13 -7.72
N PHE A 210 5.91 11.45 -7.82
CA PHE A 210 6.36 12.81 -7.97
C PHE A 210 5.80 13.46 -9.25
N MET A 211 5.84 12.74 -10.37
CA MET A 211 5.28 13.20 -11.64
C MET A 211 3.75 13.28 -11.57
N PHE A 212 3.07 12.28 -11.05
CA PHE A 212 1.62 12.28 -10.87
C PHE A 212 1.14 13.50 -10.09
N ASN A 213 1.79 13.83 -8.98
CA ASN A 213 1.43 14.99 -8.17
C ASN A 213 1.63 16.34 -8.90
N ARG A 214 2.44 16.39 -9.97
CA ARG A 214 2.68 17.59 -10.79
C ARG A 214 1.78 17.68 -12.01
N THR A 215 1.52 16.55 -12.66
CA THR A 215 0.74 16.51 -13.90
C THR A 215 -0.76 16.47 -13.64
N GLY A 216 -1.19 16.03 -12.44
CA GLY A 216 -2.59 15.97 -12.04
C GLY A 216 -3.47 15.21 -13.05
N ALA A 217 -4.63 15.75 -13.36
CA ALA A 217 -5.60 15.15 -14.27
C ALA A 217 -5.03 14.84 -15.67
N ARG A 218 -4.24 15.75 -16.25
CA ARG A 218 -3.63 15.53 -17.58
C ARG A 218 -2.71 14.31 -17.64
N GLY A 219 -1.92 14.10 -16.58
CA GLY A 219 -1.06 12.91 -16.49
C GLY A 219 -1.86 11.62 -16.33
N LEU A 220 -2.97 11.70 -15.64
CA LEU A 220 -3.89 10.60 -15.46
C LEU A 220 -4.59 10.23 -16.77
N ASP A 221 -5.14 11.21 -17.51
CA ASP A 221 -5.77 11.01 -18.82
C ASP A 221 -4.79 10.34 -19.80
N TYR A 222 -3.55 10.80 -19.80
CA TYR A 222 -2.50 10.18 -20.61
C TYR A 222 -2.25 8.72 -20.20
N LEU A 223 -2.19 8.43 -18.91
CA LEU A 223 -1.98 7.06 -18.40
C LEU A 223 -3.18 6.17 -18.76
N ILE A 224 -4.40 6.62 -18.54
CA ILE A 224 -5.63 5.89 -18.89
C ILE A 224 -5.70 5.61 -20.39
N GLY A 225 -5.40 6.61 -21.22
CA GLY A 225 -5.33 6.45 -22.68
C GLY A 225 -4.30 5.39 -23.10
N LYS A 226 -3.12 5.37 -22.46
CA LYS A 226 -2.10 4.34 -22.70
C LYS A 226 -2.54 2.95 -22.26
N LEU A 227 -3.21 2.83 -21.12
CA LEU A 227 -3.74 1.57 -20.60
C LEU A 227 -4.89 1.02 -21.46
N GLY A 228 -5.70 1.90 -22.06
CA GLY A 228 -6.78 1.51 -22.97
C GLY A 228 -6.31 1.07 -24.36
N ALA A 229 -5.23 1.67 -24.87
CA ALA A 229 -4.72 1.44 -26.22
C ALA A 229 -3.66 0.32 -26.33
N ASN A 230 -3.11 -0.15 -25.21
CA ASN A 230 -1.98 -1.10 -25.22
C ASN A 230 -2.21 -2.23 -24.22
N ASP A 231 -1.37 -3.29 -24.31
CA ASP A 231 -1.31 -4.32 -23.28
C ASP A 231 -0.94 -3.69 -21.94
N THR A 232 -1.86 -3.74 -21.00
CA THR A 232 -1.75 -3.11 -19.69
C THR A 232 -0.52 -3.58 -18.91
N ARG A 233 -0.15 -4.86 -19.06
CA ARG A 233 1.02 -5.42 -18.38
C ARG A 233 2.32 -4.78 -18.88
N SER A 234 2.44 -4.58 -20.18
CA SER A 234 3.57 -3.93 -20.82
C SER A 234 3.68 -2.47 -20.40
N VAL A 235 2.55 -1.76 -20.34
CA VAL A 235 2.50 -0.36 -19.87
C VAL A 235 2.97 -0.27 -18.41
N LEU A 236 2.46 -1.13 -17.53
CA LEU A 236 2.86 -1.15 -16.11
C LEU A 236 4.33 -1.55 -15.95
N ALA A 237 4.81 -2.56 -16.67
CA ALA A 237 6.22 -2.97 -16.63
C ALA A 237 7.14 -1.79 -17.03
N THR A 238 6.77 -1.05 -18.06
CA THR A 238 7.48 0.15 -18.49
C THR A 238 7.38 1.28 -17.45
N ALA A 239 6.21 1.49 -16.85
CA ALA A 239 6.00 2.48 -15.80
C ALA A 239 6.86 2.23 -14.56
N TYR A 240 7.08 0.96 -14.20
CA TYR A 240 7.91 0.58 -13.04
C TYR A 240 9.38 0.29 -13.37
N ARG A 241 9.78 0.47 -14.63
CA ARG A 241 11.19 0.43 -15.01
C ARG A 241 11.87 1.75 -14.66
N LEU A 242 13.02 1.70 -14.01
CA LEU A 242 13.85 2.86 -13.71
C LEU A 242 14.66 3.26 -14.96
N SER A 243 14.01 4.00 -15.88
CA SER A 243 14.62 4.51 -17.11
C SER A 243 15.67 5.58 -16.81
N PHE A 244 16.48 5.94 -17.83
CA PHE A 244 17.47 7.01 -17.72
C PHE A 244 16.82 8.34 -17.30
N THR A 245 15.72 8.72 -17.92
CA THR A 245 14.99 9.95 -17.58
C THR A 245 14.51 9.95 -16.12
N LYS A 246 14.01 8.82 -15.61
CA LYS A 246 13.63 8.68 -14.20
C LYS A 246 14.82 8.78 -13.26
N ARG A 247 16.00 8.30 -13.67
CA ARG A 247 17.23 8.46 -12.89
C ARG A 247 17.62 9.91 -12.71
N LEU A 248 17.44 10.75 -13.75
CA LEU A 248 17.68 12.20 -13.67
C LEU A 248 16.70 12.91 -12.72
N VAL A 249 15.43 12.50 -12.70
CA VAL A 249 14.40 13.09 -11.83
C VAL A 249 14.48 12.56 -10.40
N LEU A 250 15.04 11.36 -10.18
CA LEU A 250 15.05 10.68 -8.90
C LEU A 250 15.64 11.51 -7.74
N PRO A 251 16.75 12.25 -7.87
CA PRO A 251 17.28 13.08 -6.79
C PRO A 251 16.25 14.11 -6.29
N LEU A 252 15.56 14.77 -7.21
CA LEU A 252 14.51 15.76 -6.90
C LEU A 252 13.30 15.11 -6.22
N ALA A 253 12.86 13.95 -6.72
CA ALA A 253 11.78 13.19 -6.12
C ALA A 253 12.15 12.72 -4.70
N ARG A 254 13.38 12.22 -4.51
CA ARG A 254 13.90 11.84 -3.17
C ARG A 254 13.96 13.01 -2.22
N PHE A 255 14.39 14.16 -2.67
CA PHE A 255 14.43 15.37 -1.85
C PHE A 255 13.01 15.79 -1.42
N ARG A 256 12.03 15.78 -2.35
CA ARG A 256 10.63 16.12 -2.06
C ARG A 256 10.00 15.20 -1.01
N TYR A 257 10.32 13.91 -1.04
CA TYR A 257 9.79 12.89 -0.13
C TYR A 257 10.81 12.48 0.95
N ARG A 258 11.76 13.35 1.27
CA ARG A 258 12.77 13.11 2.31
C ARG A 258 12.13 13.03 3.69
N GLU A 259 11.14 13.89 3.92
CA GLU A 259 10.36 13.96 5.16
C GLU A 259 8.94 13.44 4.93
N PRO A 260 8.25 12.99 5.99
CA PRO A 260 6.85 12.61 5.88
C PRO A 260 6.03 13.71 5.24
N LEU A 261 5.08 13.32 4.42
CA LEU A 261 4.06 14.24 3.94
C LEU A 261 3.17 14.53 5.15
N LYS A 262 3.37 15.69 5.79
CA LYS A 262 2.43 16.15 6.80
C LYS A 262 1.18 16.61 6.07
N ASP A 263 0.06 15.96 6.35
CA ASP A 263 -1.24 16.49 5.95
C ASP A 263 -1.55 17.72 6.83
N ARG A 264 -1.53 18.90 6.22
CA ARG A 264 -1.81 20.15 6.90
C ARG A 264 -3.31 20.43 7.11
N SER A 265 -4.18 19.59 6.57
CA SER A 265 -5.62 19.70 6.78
C SER A 265 -6.05 19.19 8.16
N CYS A 266 -5.18 18.44 8.83
CA CYS A 266 -5.41 17.88 10.15
C CYS A 266 -4.48 18.52 11.18
N ASP A 267 -5.05 19.10 12.23
CA ASP A 267 -4.34 19.64 13.39
C ASP A 267 -4.00 18.59 14.45
N HIS A 268 -4.48 17.37 14.28
CA HIS A 268 -4.30 16.23 15.18
C HIS A 268 -4.87 16.40 16.60
N VAL A 269 -5.72 17.41 16.84
CA VAL A 269 -6.30 17.69 18.16
C VAL A 269 -7.69 17.09 18.32
N ALA A 270 -8.56 17.29 17.34
CA ALA A 270 -9.93 16.77 17.36
C ALA A 270 -10.26 16.20 15.97
N CYS A 271 -9.54 15.16 15.57
CA CYS A 271 -9.63 14.61 14.23
C CYS A 271 -9.88 13.10 14.29
N ASP A 272 -10.95 12.66 13.62
CA ASP A 272 -11.36 11.26 13.52
C ASP A 272 -10.77 10.52 12.30
N CYS A 273 -9.74 11.10 11.65
CA CYS A 273 -9.13 10.42 10.52
C CYS A 273 -8.37 9.16 10.97
N VAL A 274 -8.25 8.20 10.05
CA VAL A 274 -7.59 6.91 10.32
C VAL A 274 -6.19 7.07 10.94
N TRP A 275 -5.44 8.09 10.53
CA TRP A 275 -4.12 8.36 11.11
C TRP A 275 -4.22 8.80 12.57
N CYS A 276 -5.11 9.74 12.89
CA CYS A 276 -5.25 10.24 14.26
C CYS A 276 -5.79 9.17 15.21
N GLN A 277 -6.71 8.33 14.75
CA GLN A 277 -7.27 7.25 15.57
C GLN A 277 -6.28 6.10 15.82
N HIS A 278 -5.42 5.77 14.87
CA HIS A 278 -4.61 4.55 14.91
C HIS A 278 -3.10 4.78 14.83
N GLY A 279 -2.65 5.94 14.37
CA GLY A 279 -1.24 6.22 14.10
C GLY A 279 -0.51 7.01 15.19
N LEU A 280 -1.24 7.74 16.04
CA LEU A 280 -0.64 8.59 17.09
C LEU A 280 -0.30 7.83 18.38
N HIS A 281 -0.70 6.59 18.51
CA HIS A 281 -0.52 5.79 19.73
C HIS A 281 0.75 4.96 19.77
N ASP A 282 1.74 5.23 18.90
CA ASP A 282 3.07 4.67 19.07
C ASP A 282 3.88 5.56 20.04
N PRO A 283 4.00 5.17 21.33
CA PRO A 283 4.79 5.93 22.31
C PRO A 283 6.30 5.89 22.04
N SER A 284 6.75 5.16 21.03
CA SER A 284 8.14 5.08 20.60
C SER A 284 8.48 6.09 19.50
N GLY A 285 7.88 7.30 19.53
CA GLY A 285 8.23 8.43 18.69
C GLY A 285 9.68 8.87 18.88
N VAL A 286 10.65 8.07 18.47
CA VAL A 286 12.06 8.40 18.29
C VAL A 286 12.50 8.01 16.89
#